data_bb126483cb3bf04ae50e3aee8fe3cb63
#
_entry.id   bb126483cb3bf04ae50e3aee8fe3cb63
#
_cell.length_a   1.000
_cell.length_b   1.000
_cell.length_c   1.000
_cell.angle_alpha   90.00
_cell.angle_beta   90.00
_cell.angle_gamma   90.00
#
_symmetry.space_group_name_H-M   'P 1'
#
loop_
_entity.id
_entity.type
_entity.pdbx_description
1 polymer ?
#
loop_
_entity_poly.entity_id
_entity_poly.type
_entity_poly.pdbx_seq_one_letter_code
_entity_poly.pdbx_strand_id
1 'polypeptide(L)' 'MKYTIIEEHILSKFIDTVNRMISEGWKPQGGISTVECDGSSWYTQAMVKVD' A
#
# COMPACT_ATOMS: atom_id res chain seq x y z
N MET A 1 4.76 -15.80 -7.68
CA MET A 1 4.55 -14.69 -6.72
C MET A 1 4.39 -13.39 -7.46
N LYS A 2 3.46 -12.58 -7.04
CA LYS A 2 3.24 -11.25 -7.59
C LYS A 2 3.63 -10.20 -6.56
N TYR A 3 4.07 -9.05 -7.03
CA TYR A 3 4.52 -7.95 -6.19
C TYR A 3 4.01 -6.64 -6.77
N THR A 4 3.51 -5.77 -5.90
CA THR A 4 3.09 -4.44 -6.31
C THR A 4 3.30 -3.45 -5.17
N ILE A 5 3.21 -2.18 -5.47
CA ILE A 5 3.31 -1.12 -4.48
C ILE A 5 2.06 -0.25 -4.57
N ILE A 6 1.45 0.00 -3.42
CA ILE A 6 0.33 0.92 -3.30
C ILE A 6 0.90 2.29 -2.95
N GLU A 7 0.45 3.32 -3.64
CA GLU A 7 0.79 4.71 -3.33
C GLU A 7 -0.51 5.50 -3.20
N GLU A 8 -0.64 6.27 -2.13
CA GLU A 8 -1.83 7.09 -1.92
C GLU A 8 -1.48 8.24 -0.96
N HIS A 9 -2.04 9.41 -1.20
CA HIS A 9 -1.79 10.58 -0.35
C HIS A 9 -2.91 10.82 0.67
N ILE A 10 -4.03 10.13 0.57
CA ILE A 10 -5.13 10.20 1.52
C ILE A 10 -5.09 8.94 2.37
N LEU A 11 -4.83 9.09 3.66
CA LEU A 11 -4.60 7.95 4.54
C LEU A 11 -5.78 6.98 4.58
N SER A 12 -7.01 7.49 4.66
CA SER A 12 -8.19 6.62 4.69
C SER A 12 -8.32 5.79 3.43
N LYS A 13 -8.03 6.38 2.27
CA LYS A 13 -8.05 5.66 1.01
C LYS A 13 -6.93 4.64 0.93
N PHE A 14 -5.76 4.97 1.48
CA PHE A 14 -4.63 4.07 1.54
C PHE A 14 -5.01 2.82 2.35
N ILE A 15 -5.58 3.02 3.53
CA ILE A 15 -6.00 1.91 4.40
C ILE A 15 -7.06 1.06 3.72
N ASP A 16 -8.06 1.69 3.08
CA ASP A 16 -9.10 0.95 2.36
C ASP A 16 -8.52 0.10 1.24
N THR A 17 -7.56 0.64 0.50
CA THR A 17 -6.92 -0.10 -0.59
C THR A 17 -6.13 -1.29 -0.05
N VAL A 18 -5.38 -1.10 1.03
CA VAL A 18 -4.63 -2.20 1.65
C VAL A 18 -5.60 -3.30 2.10
N ASN A 19 -6.69 -2.92 2.78
CA ASN A 19 -7.66 -3.90 3.26
C ASN A 19 -8.34 -4.65 2.12
N ARG A 20 -8.67 -3.95 1.03
CA ARG A 20 -9.26 -4.60 -0.13
C ARG A 20 -8.29 -5.63 -0.72
N MET A 21 -7.02 -5.27 -0.85
CA MET A 21 -6.02 -6.16 -1.41
C MET A 21 -5.79 -7.38 -0.51
N ILE A 22 -5.81 -7.19 0.81
CA ILE A 22 -5.73 -8.31 1.75
C ILE A 22 -6.89 -9.28 1.52
N SER A 23 -8.10 -8.76 1.31
CA SER A 23 -9.28 -9.60 1.04
C SER A 23 -9.15 -10.35 -0.28
N GLU A 24 -8.33 -9.87 -1.21
CA GLU A 24 -8.07 -10.50 -2.50
C GLU A 24 -6.88 -11.46 -2.47
N GLY A 25 -6.30 -11.69 -1.30
CA GLY A 25 -5.21 -12.64 -1.14
C GLY A 25 -3.81 -12.02 -1.10
N TRP A 26 -3.71 -10.70 -1.14
CA TRP A 26 -2.43 -10.02 -1.03
C TRP A 26 -2.01 -9.90 0.43
N LYS A 27 -0.71 -9.85 0.67
CA LYS A 27 -0.15 -9.66 2.02
C LYS A 27 0.80 -8.46 2.00
N PRO A 28 0.72 -7.60 3.02
CA PRO A 28 1.70 -6.52 3.16
C PRO A 28 3.10 -7.09 3.37
N GLN A 29 4.09 -6.50 2.71
CA GLN A 29 5.48 -6.88 2.84
C GLN A 29 6.23 -5.75 3.52
N GLY A 30 6.63 -5.95 4.77
CA GLY A 30 7.28 -4.91 5.56
C GLY A 30 6.32 -3.84 6.04
N GLY A 31 6.85 -2.80 6.62
CA GLY A 31 6.07 -1.66 7.10
C GLY A 31 5.78 -0.66 5.99
N ILE A 32 4.94 0.32 6.32
CA ILE A 32 4.64 1.39 5.37
C ILE A 32 5.81 2.39 5.32
N SER A 33 5.92 3.08 4.19
CA SER A 33 6.84 4.21 4.04
C SER A 33 6.04 5.45 3.73
N THR A 34 6.57 6.60 4.14
CA THR A 34 5.96 7.89 3.87
C THR A 34 6.97 8.76 3.15
N VAL A 35 6.53 9.40 2.07
CA VAL A 35 7.36 10.30 1.28
C VAL A 35 6.62 11.63 1.18
N GLU A 36 7.34 12.73 1.40
CA GLU A 36 6.79 14.06 1.18
C GLU A 36 7.19 14.57 -0.20
N CYS A 37 6.20 15.08 -0.93
CA CYS A 37 6.41 15.64 -2.25
C CYS A 37 5.48 16.85 -2.39
N ASP A 38 6.07 18.02 -2.66
CA ASP A 38 5.34 19.29 -2.86
C ASP A 38 4.34 19.57 -1.72
N GLY A 39 4.76 19.33 -0.48
CA GLY A 39 3.92 19.61 0.69
C GLY A 39 2.86 18.56 0.96
N SER A 40 2.82 17.48 0.20
CA SER A 40 1.89 16.37 0.41
C SER A 40 2.66 15.14 0.90
N SER A 41 2.04 14.39 1.81
CA SER A 41 2.60 13.12 2.27
C SER A 41 1.99 11.99 1.46
N TRP A 42 2.85 11.11 0.95
CA TRP A 42 2.41 9.94 0.21
C TRP A 42 2.75 8.69 1.01
N TYR A 43 1.77 7.84 1.17
CA TYR A 43 1.93 6.56 1.88
C TYR A 43 2.16 5.47 0.87
N THR A 44 3.14 4.61 1.13
CA THR A 44 3.45 3.48 0.24
C THR A 44 3.52 2.20 1.03
N GLN A 45 3.07 1.11 0.41
CA GLN A 45 3.12 -0.22 1.00
C GLN A 45 3.36 -1.23 -0.11
N ALA A 46 4.38 -2.06 0.07
CA ALA A 46 4.61 -3.19 -0.82
C ALA A 46 3.64 -4.31 -0.46
N MET A 47 3.08 -4.94 -1.49
CA MET A 47 2.16 -6.05 -1.34
C MET A 47 2.64 -7.23 -2.18
N VAL A 48 2.51 -8.43 -1.63
CA VAL A 48 2.87 -9.66 -2.33
C VAL A 48 1.69 -10.61 -2.34
N LYS A 49 1.61 -11.41 -3.38
CA LYS A 49 0.56 -12.41 -3.53
C LYS A 49 1.18 -13.71 -4.03
N VAL A 50 0.89 -14.79 -3.33
CA VAL A 50 1.32 -16.13 -3.77
C VAL A 50 0.36 -16.63 -4.84
N ASP A 51 0.91 -17.19 -5.89
CA ASP A 51 0.11 -17.73 -7.01
C ASP A 51 -0.66 -18.98 -6.59
#